data_3380808e7e5d4e82f3f3c0244d1daf4c
#
_entry.id   3380808e7e5d4e82f3f3c0244d1daf4c
#
_cell.length_a   1.000
_cell.length_b   1.000
_cell.length_c   1.000
_cell.angle_alpha   90.00
_cell.angle_beta   90.00
_cell.angle_gamma   90.00
#
_symmetry.space_group_name_H-M   'P 1'
#
loop_
_entity.id
_entity.type
_entity.pdbx_description
1 polymer ?
#
loop_
_entity_poly.entity_id
_entity_poly.type
_entity_poly.pdbx_seq_one_letter_code
_entity_poly.pdbx_strand_id
1 'polypeptide(L)'
;RPGVVPKFSDIEVIALNLTSEAMGIDSESNLFIRLSEYKNKMPNLISRRQYNDRRKTTSTLCDTIRKRIAEKIDGGEEYFCIDSKPIEVCRVARGKRCKMGRNDYSKAPSFGYCASQKNYYYGYKLHAICGLSGVIHSFDLTKASVHDINYLKNIKYEYHDCSILGDRGYISKN
;
A
#
# COMPACT_ATOMS: atom_id res chain seq x y z
N ARG A 1 -22.98 -8.18 22.93
CA ARG A 1 -23.34 -9.57 22.52
C ARG A 1 -22.23 -10.07 21.62
N PRO A 2 -21.62 -11.25 21.89
CA PRO A 2 -20.73 -11.84 20.92
C PRO A 2 -21.54 -12.10 19.63
N GLY A 3 -21.07 -11.52 18.53
CA GLY A 3 -21.70 -11.71 17.21
C GLY A 3 -21.51 -13.17 16.73
N VAL A 4 -22.27 -13.56 15.71
CA VAL A 4 -22.10 -14.86 15.05
C VAL A 4 -20.68 -14.93 14.48
N VAL A 5 -19.93 -15.98 14.85
CA VAL A 5 -18.59 -16.21 14.29
C VAL A 5 -18.73 -16.53 12.80
N PRO A 6 -18.09 -15.74 11.92
CA PRO A 6 -18.18 -15.98 10.48
C PRO A 6 -17.58 -17.35 10.11
N LYS A 7 -18.28 -18.13 9.29
CA LYS A 7 -17.77 -19.42 8.77
C LYS A 7 -16.50 -19.26 7.93
N PHE A 8 -16.34 -18.13 7.27
CA PHE A 8 -15.11 -17.72 6.57
C PHE A 8 -14.45 -16.64 7.42
N SER A 9 -13.37 -16.95 8.09
CA SER A 9 -12.71 -16.10 9.09
C SER A 9 -12.00 -14.89 8.47
N ASP A 10 -11.63 -13.89 9.28
CA ASP A 10 -10.83 -12.75 8.80
C ASP A 10 -9.42 -13.15 8.38
N ILE A 11 -8.86 -14.19 9.02
CA ILE A 11 -7.57 -14.77 8.62
C ILE A 11 -7.66 -15.37 7.22
N GLU A 12 -8.75 -16.07 6.89
CA GLU A 12 -8.97 -16.60 5.53
C GLU A 12 -9.14 -15.48 4.49
N VAL A 13 -9.79 -14.37 4.85
CA VAL A 13 -9.87 -13.18 3.98
C VAL A 13 -8.48 -12.62 3.72
N ILE A 14 -7.65 -12.47 4.76
CA ILE A 14 -6.29 -11.95 4.64
C ILE A 14 -5.41 -12.92 3.85
N ALA A 15 -5.48 -14.22 4.13
CA ALA A 15 -4.73 -15.23 3.40
C ALA A 15 -5.09 -15.23 1.91
N LEU A 16 -6.38 -15.13 1.58
CA LEU A 16 -6.84 -15.04 0.20
C LEU A 16 -6.35 -13.76 -0.48
N ASN A 17 -6.34 -12.63 0.24
CA ASN A 17 -5.81 -11.36 -0.28
C ASN A 17 -4.32 -11.46 -0.57
N LEU A 18 -3.51 -11.90 0.38
CA LEU A 18 -2.05 -12.01 0.20
C LEU A 18 -1.69 -13.03 -0.88
N THR A 19 -2.43 -14.14 -0.97
CA THR A 19 -2.23 -15.15 -2.03
C THR A 19 -2.56 -14.57 -3.40
N SER A 20 -3.66 -13.82 -3.53
CA SER A 20 -4.01 -13.19 -4.82
C SER A 20 -2.96 -12.19 -5.28
N GLU A 21 -2.42 -11.37 -4.38
CA GLU A 21 -1.33 -10.44 -4.66
C GLU A 21 -0.05 -11.20 -5.10
N ALA A 22 0.34 -12.24 -4.36
CA ALA A 22 1.50 -13.07 -4.71
C ALA A 22 1.37 -13.78 -6.07
N MET A 23 0.14 -14.09 -6.49
CA MET A 23 -0.16 -14.68 -7.80
C MET A 23 -0.35 -13.64 -8.92
N GLY A 24 -0.19 -12.34 -8.65
CA GLY A 24 -0.41 -11.27 -9.61
C GLY A 24 -1.87 -11.14 -10.07
N ILE A 25 -2.84 -11.48 -9.20
CA ILE A 25 -4.27 -11.37 -9.51
C ILE A 25 -4.80 -10.04 -8.97
N ASP A 26 -4.68 -8.98 -9.75
CA ASP A 26 -5.05 -7.61 -9.35
C ASP A 26 -6.57 -7.36 -9.32
N SER A 27 -7.35 -8.18 -10.03
CA SER A 27 -8.78 -8.02 -10.16
C SER A 27 -9.56 -8.97 -9.27
N GLU A 28 -10.37 -8.43 -8.34
CA GLU A 28 -11.29 -9.24 -7.53
C GLU A 28 -12.27 -10.06 -8.39
N SER A 29 -12.69 -9.52 -9.52
CA SER A 29 -13.56 -10.26 -10.45
C SER A 29 -12.84 -11.48 -11.04
N ASN A 30 -11.58 -11.31 -11.46
CA ASN A 30 -10.76 -12.41 -11.97
C ASN A 30 -10.48 -13.46 -10.87
N LEU A 31 -10.17 -12.99 -9.65
CA LEU A 31 -9.99 -13.87 -8.49
C LEU A 31 -11.23 -14.77 -8.29
N PHE A 32 -12.42 -14.18 -8.23
CA PHE A 32 -13.66 -14.93 -7.97
C PHE A 32 -14.09 -15.81 -9.13
N ILE A 33 -13.74 -15.48 -10.38
CA ILE A 33 -13.91 -16.39 -11.53
C ILE A 33 -13.05 -17.64 -11.33
N ARG A 34 -11.76 -17.49 -11.00
CA ARG A 34 -10.86 -18.62 -10.73
C ARG A 34 -11.31 -19.45 -9.52
N LEU A 35 -11.74 -18.80 -8.44
CA LEU A 35 -12.23 -19.48 -7.24
C LEU A 35 -13.52 -20.26 -7.50
N SER A 36 -14.30 -19.93 -8.53
CA SER A 36 -15.52 -20.67 -8.86
C SER A 36 -15.26 -22.16 -9.18
N GLU A 37 -14.08 -22.48 -9.70
CA GLU A 37 -13.63 -23.84 -9.99
C GLU A 37 -13.32 -24.65 -8.70
N TYR A 38 -13.09 -23.97 -7.60
CA TYR A 38 -12.69 -24.56 -6.31
C TYR A 38 -13.80 -24.52 -5.25
N LYS A 39 -15.04 -24.23 -5.63
CA LYS A 39 -16.17 -24.14 -4.68
C LYS A 39 -16.31 -25.36 -3.77
N ASN A 40 -16.07 -26.56 -4.30
CA ASN A 40 -16.15 -27.78 -3.52
C ASN A 40 -15.05 -27.88 -2.44
N LYS A 41 -13.90 -27.24 -2.68
CA LYS A 41 -12.78 -27.21 -1.72
C LYS A 41 -12.89 -26.04 -0.72
N MET A 42 -13.71 -25.05 -1.05
CA MET A 42 -13.95 -23.84 -0.23
C MET A 42 -15.44 -23.63 0.02
N PRO A 43 -16.12 -24.52 0.75
CA PRO A 43 -17.58 -24.50 0.92
C PRO A 43 -18.08 -23.26 1.67
N ASN A 44 -17.23 -22.63 2.46
CA ASN A 44 -17.55 -21.41 3.20
C ASN A 44 -17.12 -20.13 2.50
N LEU A 45 -16.63 -20.20 1.26
CA LEU A 45 -16.20 -19.02 0.51
C LEU A 45 -17.34 -17.98 0.43
N ILE A 46 -17.06 -16.79 0.86
CA ILE A 46 -18.00 -15.66 0.83
C ILE A 46 -18.14 -15.08 -0.58
N SER A 47 -19.18 -14.28 -0.78
CA SER A 47 -19.37 -13.56 -2.04
C SER A 47 -18.27 -12.51 -2.26
N ARG A 48 -18.01 -12.15 -3.53
CA ARG A 48 -17.07 -11.09 -3.89
C ARG A 48 -17.34 -9.78 -3.14
N ARG A 49 -18.62 -9.39 -2.99
CA ARG A 49 -19.00 -8.18 -2.26
C ARG A 49 -18.57 -8.25 -0.78
N GLN A 50 -18.92 -9.36 -0.11
CA GLN A 50 -18.53 -9.57 1.29
C GLN A 50 -17.01 -9.61 1.45
N TYR A 51 -16.29 -10.22 0.50
CA TYR A 51 -14.82 -10.21 0.49
C TYR A 51 -14.29 -8.79 0.39
N ASN A 52 -14.78 -7.97 -0.56
CA ASN A 52 -14.35 -6.57 -0.72
C ASN A 52 -14.58 -5.75 0.55
N ASP A 53 -15.76 -5.88 1.15
CA ASP A 53 -16.10 -5.13 2.36
C ASP A 53 -15.21 -5.57 3.54
N ARG A 54 -15.02 -6.88 3.72
CA ARG A 54 -14.18 -7.42 4.80
C ARG A 54 -12.70 -7.14 4.58
N ARG A 55 -12.19 -7.21 3.35
CA ARG A 55 -10.82 -6.84 3.01
C ARG A 55 -10.48 -5.41 3.44
N LYS A 56 -11.42 -4.48 3.28
CA LYS A 56 -11.24 -3.09 3.74
C LYS A 56 -11.19 -2.99 5.27
N THR A 57 -12.07 -3.70 5.96
CA THR A 57 -12.09 -3.67 7.43
C THR A 57 -10.91 -4.40 8.07
N THR A 58 -10.34 -5.39 7.39
CA THR A 58 -9.16 -6.14 7.87
C THR A 58 -7.83 -5.54 7.42
N SER A 59 -7.82 -4.41 6.72
CA SER A 59 -6.60 -3.80 6.15
C SER A 59 -5.51 -3.52 7.21
N THR A 60 -5.89 -3.00 8.38
CA THR A 60 -4.95 -2.73 9.49
C THR A 60 -4.31 -4.03 10.01
N LEU A 61 -5.11 -5.09 10.15
CA LEU A 61 -4.60 -6.40 10.57
C LEU A 61 -3.67 -6.99 9.51
N CYS A 62 -4.02 -6.84 8.23
CA CYS A 62 -3.18 -7.26 7.11
C CYS A 62 -1.83 -6.54 7.14
N ASP A 63 -1.80 -5.23 7.37
CA ASP A 63 -0.55 -4.46 7.48
C ASP A 63 0.28 -4.88 8.70
N THR A 64 -0.36 -5.15 9.83
CA THR A 64 0.34 -5.67 11.02
C THR A 64 1.01 -7.03 10.73
N ILE A 65 0.31 -7.94 10.04
CA ILE A 65 0.87 -9.24 9.64
C ILE A 65 2.04 -9.04 8.67
N ARG A 66 1.89 -8.18 7.68
CA ARG A 66 2.95 -7.84 6.72
C ARG A 66 4.21 -7.32 7.42
N LYS A 67 4.06 -6.37 8.35
CA LYS A 67 5.19 -5.83 9.14
C LYS A 67 5.90 -6.93 9.92
N ARG A 68 5.16 -7.80 10.60
CA ARG A 68 5.75 -8.94 11.34
C ARG A 68 6.47 -9.94 10.43
N ILE A 69 5.98 -10.15 9.21
CA ILE A 69 6.65 -10.99 8.21
C ILE A 69 7.96 -10.33 7.78
N ALA A 70 7.94 -9.03 7.47
CA ALA A 70 9.14 -8.28 7.12
C ALA A 70 10.20 -8.34 8.23
N GLU A 71 9.80 -8.11 9.48
CA GLU A 71 10.68 -8.21 10.65
C GLU A 71 11.28 -9.63 10.82
N LYS A 72 10.52 -10.68 10.51
CA LYS A 72 11.04 -12.05 10.59
C LYS A 72 12.04 -12.39 9.49
N ILE A 73 11.86 -11.84 8.31
CA ILE A 73 12.73 -12.09 7.15
C ILE A 73 14.01 -11.27 7.26
N ASP A 74 13.90 -10.04 7.73
CA ASP A 74 14.92 -8.98 7.65
C ASP A 74 15.15 -8.31 9.03
N GLY A 75 14.91 -9.07 10.11
CA GLY A 75 15.08 -8.56 11.46
C GLY A 75 16.56 -8.36 11.80
N GLY A 76 16.89 -7.13 12.26
CA GLY A 76 18.26 -6.73 12.57
C GLY A 76 18.96 -5.99 11.43
N GLU A 77 18.24 -5.64 10.35
CA GLU A 77 18.77 -4.78 9.29
C GLU A 77 19.05 -3.36 9.84
N GLU A 78 20.26 -2.87 9.60
CA GLU A 78 20.71 -1.53 10.00
C GLU A 78 20.73 -0.55 8.82
N TYR A 79 20.58 -1.04 7.60
CA TYR A 79 20.65 -0.26 6.38
C TYR A 79 19.37 -0.38 5.58
N PHE A 80 18.72 0.73 5.34
CA PHE A 80 17.50 0.82 4.56
C PHE A 80 17.68 1.71 3.34
N CYS A 81 16.94 1.40 2.29
CA CYS A 81 16.78 2.26 1.13
C CYS A 81 15.40 2.88 1.13
N ILE A 82 15.31 4.17 0.80
CA ILE A 82 14.06 4.89 0.62
C ILE A 82 13.96 5.41 -0.81
N ASP A 83 12.80 5.19 -1.42
CA ASP A 83 12.51 5.72 -2.75
C ASP A 83 11.03 6.10 -2.87
N SER A 84 10.71 6.90 -3.87
CA SER A 84 9.33 7.29 -4.17
C SER A 84 8.96 7.07 -5.63
N LYS A 85 7.70 6.66 -5.82
CA LYS A 85 7.14 6.42 -7.15
C LYS A 85 5.84 7.20 -7.35
N PRO A 86 5.65 7.88 -8.51
CA PRO A 86 4.38 8.50 -8.84
C PRO A 86 3.27 7.47 -9.03
N ILE A 87 2.10 7.73 -8.45
CA ILE A 87 0.86 6.98 -8.63
C ILE A 87 -0.15 7.90 -9.30
N GLU A 88 -0.32 7.75 -10.60
CA GLU A 88 -1.28 8.54 -11.35
C GLU A 88 -2.71 8.08 -11.08
N VAL A 89 -3.59 9.03 -10.77
CA VAL A 89 -5.03 8.77 -10.56
C VAL A 89 -5.79 8.96 -11.87
N CYS A 90 -5.41 9.94 -12.65
CA CYS A 90 -6.00 10.19 -13.96
C CYS A 90 -5.07 11.10 -14.80
N ARG A 91 -5.35 11.18 -16.11
CA ARG A 91 -4.62 12.09 -16.99
C ARG A 91 -4.63 13.52 -16.44
N VAL A 92 -3.51 14.24 -16.55
CA VAL A 92 -3.30 15.60 -16.04
C VAL A 92 -4.44 16.55 -16.43
N ALA A 93 -4.91 16.50 -17.67
CA ALA A 93 -6.02 17.32 -18.17
C ALA A 93 -7.36 17.10 -17.44
N ARG A 94 -7.51 15.95 -16.75
CA ARG A 94 -8.71 15.61 -15.95
C ARG A 94 -8.55 15.92 -14.46
N GLY A 95 -7.37 16.29 -14.00
CA GLY A 95 -7.06 16.49 -12.58
C GLY A 95 -8.04 17.42 -11.88
N LYS A 96 -8.33 18.59 -12.47
CA LYS A 96 -9.30 19.58 -11.91
C LYS A 96 -10.73 19.02 -11.78
N ARG A 97 -11.11 18.00 -12.54
CA ARG A 97 -12.44 17.36 -12.53
C ARG A 97 -12.47 16.07 -11.73
N CYS A 98 -11.34 15.63 -11.18
CA CYS A 98 -11.26 14.44 -10.36
C CYS A 98 -12.14 14.56 -9.11
N LYS A 99 -12.91 13.52 -8.82
CA LYS A 99 -13.81 13.49 -7.66
C LYS A 99 -13.20 12.80 -6.44
N MET A 100 -12.03 12.19 -6.59
CA MET A 100 -11.36 11.48 -5.50
C MET A 100 -10.96 12.47 -4.39
N GLY A 101 -11.30 12.13 -3.15
CA GLY A 101 -10.97 12.95 -1.99
C GLY A 101 -11.74 14.27 -1.87
N ARG A 102 -12.82 14.49 -2.62
CA ARG A 102 -13.61 15.75 -2.54
C ARG A 102 -14.17 16.04 -1.16
N ASN A 103 -14.48 15.01 -0.39
CA ASN A 103 -15.02 15.14 0.96
C ASN A 103 -13.92 15.35 2.02
N ASP A 104 -12.66 15.15 1.64
CA ASP A 104 -11.50 15.34 2.50
C ASP A 104 -10.31 15.82 1.67
N TYR A 105 -10.16 17.14 1.59
CA TYR A 105 -9.07 17.76 0.83
C TYR A 105 -7.68 17.37 1.35
N SER A 106 -7.56 16.94 2.60
CA SER A 106 -6.28 16.44 3.13
C SER A 106 -5.82 15.18 2.40
N LYS A 107 -6.75 14.37 1.92
CA LYS A 107 -6.52 13.11 1.19
C LYS A 107 -6.70 13.23 -0.33
N ALA A 108 -7.08 14.41 -0.83
CA ALA A 108 -7.27 14.59 -2.27
C ALA A 108 -5.93 14.50 -3.02
N PRO A 109 -5.89 13.89 -4.23
CA PRO A 109 -4.69 13.89 -5.06
C PRO A 109 -4.34 15.30 -5.52
N SER A 110 -3.10 15.51 -5.93
CA SER A 110 -2.59 16.80 -6.39
C SER A 110 -1.74 16.68 -7.65
N PHE A 111 -1.41 17.82 -8.26
CA PHE A 111 -0.41 17.85 -9.32
C PHE A 111 1.00 17.72 -8.75
N GLY A 112 1.83 16.93 -9.39
CA GLY A 112 3.23 16.75 -9.10
C GLY A 112 4.08 16.66 -10.37
N TYR A 113 5.38 16.73 -10.20
CA TYR A 113 6.35 16.58 -11.29
C TYR A 113 7.28 15.40 -10.97
N CYS A 114 7.41 14.49 -11.93
CA CYS A 114 8.35 13.38 -11.85
C CYS A 114 9.61 13.72 -12.63
N ALA A 115 10.72 13.97 -11.93
CA ALA A 115 11.97 14.40 -12.54
C ALA A 115 12.59 13.31 -13.43
N SER A 116 12.52 12.04 -13.03
CA SER A 116 13.07 10.91 -13.80
C SER A 116 12.34 10.69 -15.11
N GLN A 117 11.02 10.90 -15.14
CA GLN A 117 10.19 10.78 -16.34
C GLN A 117 9.99 12.11 -17.09
N LYS A 118 10.49 13.22 -16.52
CA LYS A 118 10.35 14.59 -17.06
C LYS A 118 8.91 14.97 -17.41
N ASN A 119 7.94 14.52 -16.63
CA ASN A 119 6.52 14.79 -16.86
C ASN A 119 5.78 15.24 -15.62
N TYR A 120 4.67 15.96 -15.84
CA TYR A 120 3.69 16.27 -14.80
C TYR A 120 2.67 15.15 -14.71
N TYR A 121 2.20 14.85 -13.48
CA TYR A 121 1.16 13.88 -13.22
C TYR A 121 0.16 14.43 -12.20
N TYR A 122 -1.02 13.84 -12.12
CA TYR A 122 -2.02 14.13 -11.12
C TYR A 122 -2.32 12.86 -10.31
N GLY A 123 -2.02 12.90 -9.01
CA GLY A 123 -2.15 11.71 -8.17
C GLY A 123 -1.47 11.84 -6.83
N TYR A 124 -0.83 10.77 -6.46
CA TYR A 124 -0.09 10.59 -5.22
C TYR A 124 1.36 10.20 -5.50
N LYS A 125 2.16 10.23 -4.46
CA LYS A 125 3.50 9.70 -4.44
C LYS A 125 3.53 8.55 -3.42
N LEU A 126 3.90 7.36 -3.87
CA LEU A 126 4.15 6.22 -3.01
C LEU A 126 5.60 6.29 -2.55
N HIS A 127 5.81 6.36 -1.25
CA HIS A 127 7.12 6.20 -0.63
C HIS A 127 7.23 4.77 -0.10
N ALA A 128 8.38 4.14 -0.25
CA ALA A 128 8.66 2.83 0.29
C ALA A 128 10.04 2.81 0.95
N ILE A 129 10.14 2.09 2.07
CA ILE A 129 11.39 1.80 2.75
C ILE A 129 11.60 0.30 2.66
N CYS A 130 12.74 -0.12 2.15
CA CYS A 130 13.13 -1.52 2.05
C CYS A 130 14.52 -1.75 2.66
N GLY A 131 14.74 -2.91 3.24
CA GLY A 131 16.06 -3.37 3.64
C GLY A 131 16.93 -3.71 2.42
N LEU A 132 18.21 -3.98 2.62
CA LEU A 132 19.13 -4.35 1.54
C LEU A 132 18.73 -5.67 0.86
N SER A 133 18.00 -6.53 1.55
CA SER A 133 17.42 -7.76 1.01
C SER A 133 16.29 -7.52 0.00
N GLY A 134 15.78 -6.27 -0.11
CA GLY A 134 14.63 -5.90 -0.92
C GLY A 134 13.28 -6.10 -0.23
N VAL A 135 13.27 -6.47 1.06
CA VAL A 135 12.03 -6.58 1.85
C VAL A 135 11.49 -5.19 2.17
N ILE A 136 10.21 -4.94 1.83
CA ILE A 136 9.55 -3.68 2.13
C ILE A 136 9.08 -3.67 3.58
N HIS A 137 9.71 -2.82 4.40
CA HIS A 137 9.37 -2.63 5.81
C HIS A 137 8.18 -1.69 6.00
N SER A 138 8.19 -0.56 5.32
CA SER A 138 7.08 0.40 5.39
C SER A 138 6.82 1.06 4.03
N PHE A 139 5.60 1.55 3.87
CA PHE A 139 5.22 2.37 2.72
C PHE A 139 4.12 3.34 3.13
N ASP A 140 4.03 4.47 2.44
CA ASP A 140 2.99 5.46 2.65
C ASP A 140 2.68 6.22 1.35
N LEU A 141 1.52 6.87 1.32
CA LEU A 141 1.06 7.68 0.21
C LEU A 141 0.98 9.15 0.62
N THR A 142 1.74 9.99 -0.06
CA THR A 142 1.59 11.44 0.06
C THR A 142 0.95 12.02 -1.19
N LYS A 143 0.42 13.25 -1.09
CA LYS A 143 0.00 13.99 -2.28
C LYS A 143 1.19 14.21 -3.21
N ALA A 144 0.97 14.19 -4.52
CA ALA A 144 2.03 14.39 -5.51
C ALA A 144 2.82 15.70 -5.34
N SER A 145 2.19 16.74 -4.77
CA SER A 145 2.83 18.04 -4.49
C SER A 145 3.73 18.06 -3.25
N VAL A 146 3.68 17.02 -2.40
CA VAL A 146 4.48 16.96 -1.17
C VAL A 146 5.93 16.62 -1.54
N HIS A 147 6.88 17.37 -0.99
CA HIS A 147 8.30 17.13 -1.19
C HIS A 147 8.76 15.92 -0.38
N ASP A 148 9.65 15.08 -0.96
CA ASP A 148 10.07 13.79 -0.39
C ASP A 148 10.69 13.92 1.00
N ILE A 149 11.44 15.01 1.27
CA ILE A 149 12.03 15.31 2.58
C ILE A 149 10.99 15.37 3.71
N ASN A 150 9.73 15.72 3.41
CA ASN A 150 8.71 15.78 4.44
C ASN A 150 8.30 14.39 4.92
N TYR A 151 8.39 13.38 4.06
CA TYR A 151 8.16 12.00 4.45
C TYR A 151 9.22 11.51 5.47
N LEU A 152 10.50 11.83 5.26
CA LEU A 152 11.55 11.51 6.23
C LEU A 152 11.28 12.07 7.63
N LYS A 153 10.71 13.28 7.72
CA LYS A 153 10.35 13.88 9.01
C LYS A 153 9.30 13.07 9.76
N ASN A 154 8.41 12.41 9.03
CA ASN A 154 7.33 11.61 9.63
C ASN A 154 7.85 10.26 10.15
N ILE A 155 8.78 9.63 9.43
CA ILE A 155 9.26 8.27 9.75
C ILE A 155 10.44 8.24 10.72
N LYS A 156 11.11 9.37 10.98
CA LYS A 156 12.30 9.41 11.84
C LYS A 156 12.12 8.84 13.26
N TYR A 157 10.88 8.73 13.71
CA TYR A 157 10.54 8.14 15.01
C TYR A 157 10.30 6.63 14.96
N GLU A 158 10.16 6.06 13.77
CA GLU A 158 9.95 4.62 13.56
C GLU A 158 11.27 3.88 13.30
N TYR A 159 12.30 4.63 12.82
CA TYR A 159 13.61 4.08 12.44
C TYR A 159 14.70 4.70 13.33
N HIS A 160 15.17 3.91 14.30
CA HIS A 160 16.22 4.29 15.24
C HIS A 160 17.46 3.46 14.99
N ASP A 161 18.62 4.03 15.28
CA ASP A 161 19.93 3.37 15.23
C ASP A 161 20.21 2.66 13.89
N CYS A 162 19.73 3.25 12.79
CA CYS A 162 19.89 2.72 11.44
C CYS A 162 20.30 3.80 10.44
N SER A 163 20.76 3.40 9.29
CA SER A 163 21.12 4.28 8.17
C SER A 163 20.06 4.16 7.07
N ILE A 164 19.51 5.30 6.62
CA ILE A 164 18.56 5.33 5.49
C ILE A 164 19.24 5.98 4.29
N LEU A 165 19.35 5.24 3.21
CA LEU A 165 19.89 5.67 1.92
C LEU A 165 18.76 6.13 1.01
N GLY A 166 18.84 7.35 0.50
CA GLY A 166 17.84 7.92 -0.40
C GLY A 166 18.47 8.76 -1.51
N ASP A 167 17.66 9.09 -2.49
CA ASP A 167 18.09 9.99 -3.55
C ASP A 167 18.17 11.47 -3.06
N ARG A 168 18.55 12.39 -3.98
CA ARG A 168 18.68 13.83 -3.65
C ARG A 168 17.36 14.49 -3.24
N GLY A 169 16.22 13.91 -3.55
CA GLY A 169 14.89 14.40 -3.14
C GLY A 169 14.66 14.34 -1.64
N TYR A 170 15.43 13.49 -0.95
CA TYR A 170 15.39 13.32 0.51
C TYR A 170 16.45 14.15 1.27
N ILE A 171 17.27 14.93 0.57
CA ILE A 171 18.31 15.77 1.19
C ILE A 171 17.76 17.17 1.38
N SER A 172 17.85 17.68 2.64
CA SER A 172 17.61 19.10 2.94
C SER A 172 18.89 19.89 2.68
N LYS A 173 18.79 20.97 1.90
CA LYS A 173 19.82 22.03 1.97
C LYS A 173 19.53 22.81 3.25
N ASN A 174 20.31 22.60 4.28
CA ASN A 174 20.40 23.54 5.41
C ASN A 174 21.05 24.83 4.93
#